data_27ef70462f489e4e403f64086fcc69f1
#
_entry.id   27ef70462f489e4e403f64086fcc69f1
#
_cell.length_a   1.000
_cell.length_b   1.000
_cell.length_c   1.000
_cell.angle_alpha   90.00
_cell.angle_beta   90.00
_cell.angle_gamma   90.00
#
_symmetry.space_group_name_H-M   'P 1'
#
loop_
_entity.id
_entity.type
_entity.pdbx_description
1 polymer ?
#
loop_
_entity_poly.entity_id
_entity_poly.type
_entity_poly.pdbx_seq_one_letter_code
_entity_poly.pdbx_strand_id
1 'polypeptide(L)'
;MAVRPMQPSDYEGVNRLYRSVGWPERSIAGWRWLEENPARIETGAPVGWVIADEADAPVAVVGNLVQRFQAGPRSLHGATGFSIVVPPSRAGASRSLSRAVLKQPGLFAAYTFNAN
;
A
#
# COMPACT_ATOMS: atom_id res chain seq x y z
N MET A 1 1.10 -6.57 -17.01
CA MET A 1 1.60 -5.85 -15.83
C MET A 1 1.11 -6.51 -14.57
N ALA A 2 2.03 -6.88 -13.71
CA ALA A 2 1.70 -7.57 -12.49
C ALA A 2 1.79 -6.63 -11.29
N VAL A 3 0.82 -6.73 -10.41
CA VAL A 3 0.87 -6.10 -9.09
C VAL A 3 1.70 -7.02 -8.20
N ARG A 4 2.65 -6.45 -7.49
CA ARG A 4 3.45 -7.21 -6.50
C ARG A 4 3.58 -6.44 -5.20
N PRO A 5 3.86 -7.14 -4.09
CA PRO A 5 4.12 -6.46 -2.84
C PRO A 5 5.31 -5.51 -2.93
N MET A 6 5.20 -4.38 -2.26
CA MET A 6 6.27 -3.41 -2.16
C MET A 6 7.38 -3.94 -1.26
N GLN A 7 8.62 -3.73 -1.68
CA GLN A 7 9.83 -4.11 -0.94
C GLN A 7 10.63 -2.85 -0.61
N PRO A 8 11.55 -2.92 0.36
CA PRO A 8 12.38 -1.75 0.68
C PRO A 8 13.15 -1.18 -0.51
N SER A 9 13.56 -2.02 -1.45
CA SER A 9 14.21 -1.56 -2.68
C SER A 9 13.32 -0.70 -3.57
N ASP A 10 12.02 -0.68 -3.33
CA ASP A 10 11.07 0.13 -4.10
C ASP A 10 10.90 1.54 -3.54
N TYR A 11 11.33 1.81 -2.31
CA TYR A 11 10.99 3.06 -1.61
C TYR A 11 11.45 4.30 -2.36
N GLU A 12 12.63 4.27 -2.94
CA GLU A 12 13.13 5.41 -3.71
C GLU A 12 12.26 5.67 -4.95
N GLY A 13 11.91 4.61 -5.67
CA GLY A 13 11.02 4.72 -6.84
C GLY A 13 9.62 5.19 -6.47
N VAL A 14 9.09 4.73 -5.35
CA VAL A 14 7.80 5.17 -4.84
C VAL A 14 7.85 6.65 -4.45
N ASN A 15 8.93 7.09 -3.80
CA ASN A 15 9.12 8.50 -3.47
C ASN A 15 9.18 9.37 -4.74
N ARG A 16 9.76 8.87 -5.83
CA ARG A 16 9.72 9.58 -7.11
C ARG A 16 8.30 9.73 -7.63
N LEU A 17 7.47 8.70 -7.46
CA LEU A 17 6.05 8.79 -7.84
C LEU A 17 5.34 9.84 -7.01
N TYR A 18 5.59 9.91 -5.71
CA TYR A 18 5.01 10.94 -4.85
C TYR A 18 5.40 12.35 -5.33
N ARG A 19 6.67 12.56 -5.64
CA ARG A 19 7.12 13.85 -6.16
C ARG A 19 6.43 14.23 -7.46
N SER A 20 6.18 13.24 -8.32
CA SER A 20 5.57 13.49 -9.62
C SER A 20 4.15 14.07 -9.52
N VAL A 21 3.48 13.88 -8.38
CA VAL A 21 2.14 14.42 -8.13
C VAL A 21 2.16 15.55 -7.09
N GLY A 22 3.33 16.04 -6.73
CA GLY A 22 3.47 17.16 -5.80
C GLY A 22 3.35 16.78 -4.33
N TRP A 23 3.46 15.50 -4.01
CA TRP A 23 3.42 15.04 -2.63
C TRP A 23 4.82 14.95 -2.03
N PRO A 24 4.94 15.13 -0.70
CA PRO A 24 6.22 14.95 -0.04
C PRO A 24 6.69 13.50 -0.09
N GLU A 25 8.00 13.31 -0.11
CA GLU A 25 8.59 11.97 0.02
C GLU A 25 8.41 11.47 1.44
N ARG A 26 8.28 10.16 1.58
CA ARG A 26 8.27 9.53 2.89
C ARG A 26 9.71 9.30 3.35
N SER A 27 10.04 9.70 4.56
CA SER A 27 11.36 9.49 5.14
C SER A 27 11.62 8.01 5.42
N ILE A 28 12.89 7.66 5.62
CA ILE A 28 13.26 6.30 6.02
C ILE A 28 12.56 5.92 7.33
N ALA A 29 12.47 6.84 8.27
CA ALA A 29 11.75 6.61 9.53
C ALA A 29 10.26 6.35 9.28
N GLY A 30 9.66 7.05 8.33
CA GLY A 30 8.26 6.83 7.95
C GLY A 30 8.04 5.45 7.34
N TRP A 31 8.93 4.99 6.47
CA TRP A 31 8.87 3.64 5.92
C TRP A 31 9.03 2.58 7.00
N ARG A 32 9.98 2.76 7.91
CA ARG A 32 10.18 1.85 9.03
C ARG A 32 8.97 1.77 9.94
N TRP A 33 8.30 2.90 10.16
CA TRP A 33 7.08 2.92 10.95
C TRP A 33 6.01 2.00 10.35
N LEU A 34 5.87 2.02 9.03
CA LEU A 34 4.95 1.12 8.34
C LEU A 34 5.38 -0.34 8.46
N GLU A 35 6.68 -0.62 8.30
CA GLU A 35 7.22 -1.98 8.39
C GLU A 35 7.04 -2.57 9.79
N GLU A 36 7.24 -1.76 10.80
CA GLU A 36 7.23 -2.17 12.21
C GLU A 36 5.83 -2.15 12.83
N ASN A 37 4.82 -1.76 12.07
CA ASN A 37 3.45 -1.76 12.53
C ASN A 37 3.06 -3.17 13.01
N PRO A 38 2.73 -3.34 14.32
CA PRO A 38 2.42 -4.67 14.86
C PRO A 38 1.29 -5.38 14.15
N ALA A 39 0.24 -4.67 13.74
CA ALA A 39 -0.88 -5.26 13.03
C ALA A 39 -0.44 -5.83 11.68
N ARG A 40 0.48 -5.13 10.97
CA ARG A 40 1.04 -5.64 9.73
C ARG A 40 1.84 -6.92 9.96
N ILE A 41 2.68 -6.91 10.98
CA ILE A 41 3.51 -8.08 11.32
C ILE A 41 2.64 -9.27 11.68
N GLU A 42 1.58 -9.06 12.45
CA GLU A 42 0.66 -10.12 12.86
C GLU A 42 -0.02 -10.80 11.66
N THR A 43 -0.34 -10.01 10.63
CA THR A 43 -1.03 -10.53 9.44
C THR A 43 -0.10 -10.98 8.33
N GLY A 44 1.18 -10.58 8.38
CA GLY A 44 2.12 -10.83 7.31
C GLY A 44 1.86 -9.98 6.06
N ALA A 45 1.03 -8.95 6.16
CA ALA A 45 0.66 -8.11 5.01
C ALA A 45 1.84 -7.23 4.56
N PRO A 46 1.93 -6.89 3.26
CA PRO A 46 2.95 -5.94 2.82
C PRO A 46 2.60 -4.51 3.23
N VAL A 47 3.57 -3.61 3.16
CA VAL A 47 3.36 -2.17 3.41
C VAL A 47 2.64 -1.48 2.24
N GLY A 48 2.47 -2.16 1.14
CA GLY A 48 1.78 -1.69 -0.04
C GLY A 48 2.03 -2.58 -1.23
N TRP A 49 1.55 -2.16 -2.37
CA TRP A 49 1.78 -2.84 -3.64
C TRP A 49 2.24 -1.86 -4.68
N VAL A 50 3.03 -2.35 -5.61
CA VAL A 50 3.48 -1.58 -6.77
C VAL A 50 3.16 -2.33 -8.05
N ILE A 51 3.02 -1.57 -9.13
CA ILE A 51 3.14 -2.10 -10.48
C ILE A 51 4.50 -1.64 -10.98
N ALA A 52 5.29 -2.56 -11.48
CA ALA A 52 6.66 -2.29 -11.93
C ALA A 52 6.76 -2.39 -13.44
N ASP A 53 7.70 -1.65 -14.01
CA ASP A 53 8.01 -1.73 -15.43
C ASP A 53 8.95 -2.91 -15.73
N GLU A 54 9.42 -3.01 -16.96
CA GLU A 54 10.32 -4.10 -17.38
C GLU A 54 11.65 -4.11 -16.66
N ALA A 55 12.08 -2.95 -16.14
CA ALA A 55 13.30 -2.82 -15.35
C ALA A 55 13.02 -3.03 -13.85
N ASP A 56 11.82 -3.48 -13.50
CA ASP A 56 11.36 -3.69 -12.12
C ASP A 56 11.30 -2.40 -11.28
N ALA A 57 11.15 -1.27 -11.94
CA ALA A 57 10.99 0.02 -11.26
C ALA A 57 9.50 0.34 -11.05
N PRO A 58 9.11 0.83 -9.87
CA PRO A 58 7.70 1.16 -9.61
C PRO A 58 7.19 2.26 -10.55
N VAL A 59 6.03 2.01 -11.17
CA VAL A 59 5.33 2.97 -12.05
C VAL A 59 3.95 3.32 -11.52
N ALA A 60 3.46 2.59 -10.54
CA ALA A 60 2.22 2.87 -9.83
C ALA A 60 2.32 2.27 -8.43
N VAL A 61 1.58 2.80 -7.48
CA VAL A 61 1.69 2.40 -6.08
C VAL A 61 0.40 2.62 -5.33
N VAL A 62 0.16 1.76 -4.31
CA VAL A 62 -0.81 1.99 -3.24
C VAL A 62 -0.17 1.54 -1.94
N GLY A 63 -0.30 2.34 -0.90
CA GLY A 63 0.11 1.96 0.45
C GLY A 63 -0.96 1.10 1.12
N ASN A 64 -0.56 0.37 2.14
CA ASN A 64 -1.45 -0.54 2.88
C ASN A 64 -1.22 -0.38 4.37
N LEU A 65 -2.19 0.23 5.05
CA LEU A 65 -2.14 0.39 6.50
C LEU A 65 -3.06 -0.62 7.15
N VAL A 66 -2.48 -1.61 7.80
CA VAL A 66 -3.22 -2.63 8.55
C VAL A 66 -3.44 -2.13 9.97
N GLN A 67 -4.66 -2.31 10.48
CA GLN A 67 -5.02 -1.92 11.84
C GLN A 67 -5.70 -3.06 12.55
N ARG A 68 -5.51 -3.13 13.85
CA ARG A 68 -6.18 -4.09 14.71
C ARG A 68 -7.38 -3.41 15.37
N PHE A 69 -8.49 -4.10 15.35
CA PHE A 69 -9.72 -3.68 16.00
C PHE A 69 -10.09 -4.66 17.09
N GLN A 70 -10.62 -4.17 18.18
CA GLN A 70 -11.06 -5.00 19.28
C GLN A 70 -12.58 -5.03 19.31
N ALA A 71 -13.14 -6.24 19.28
CA ALA A 71 -14.59 -6.47 19.36
C ALA A 71 -14.85 -7.46 20.48
N GLY A 72 -15.08 -6.95 21.70
CA GLY A 72 -15.17 -7.79 22.90
C GLY A 72 -13.86 -8.53 23.13
N PRO A 73 -13.87 -9.87 23.30
CA PRO A 73 -12.65 -10.64 23.48
C PRO A 73 -11.91 -10.94 22.16
N ARG A 74 -12.46 -10.52 21.00
CA ARG A 74 -11.90 -10.86 19.71
C ARG A 74 -11.07 -9.70 19.16
N SER A 75 -9.91 -10.05 18.59
CA SER A 75 -9.11 -9.11 17.79
C SER A 75 -9.37 -9.38 16.33
N LEU A 76 -9.65 -8.33 15.58
CA LEU A 76 -9.90 -8.38 14.15
C LEU A 76 -8.94 -7.43 13.45
N HIS A 77 -8.60 -7.73 12.21
CA HIS A 77 -7.72 -6.88 11.40
C HIS A 77 -8.48 -6.30 10.23
N GLY A 78 -8.22 -5.04 9.96
CA GLY A 78 -8.71 -4.35 8.78
C GLY A 78 -7.56 -3.62 8.11
N ALA A 79 -7.77 -3.15 6.89
CA ALA A 79 -6.75 -2.41 6.17
C ALA A 79 -7.35 -1.25 5.40
N THR A 80 -6.57 -0.18 5.27
CA THR A 80 -6.90 0.94 4.40
C THR A 80 -5.77 1.12 3.39
N GLY A 81 -6.16 1.30 2.12
CA GLY A 81 -5.24 1.75 1.08
C GLY A 81 -5.02 3.25 1.24
N PHE A 82 -3.80 3.70 1.00
CA PHE A 82 -3.46 5.12 1.10
C PHE A 82 -2.41 5.49 0.05
N SER A 83 -2.32 6.79 -0.25
CA SER A 83 -1.31 7.34 -1.15
C SER A 83 -1.21 6.59 -2.47
N ILE A 84 -2.36 6.42 -3.13
CA ILE A 84 -2.40 5.78 -4.44
C ILE A 84 -1.91 6.76 -5.51
N VAL A 85 -0.94 6.34 -6.30
CA VAL A 85 -0.45 7.12 -7.45
C VAL A 85 -0.49 6.22 -8.67
N VAL A 86 -1.26 6.65 -9.67
CA VAL A 86 -1.39 5.96 -10.94
C VAL A 86 -1.25 7.01 -12.06
N PRO A 87 -0.21 6.92 -12.90
CA PRO A 87 -0.07 7.87 -13.99
C PRO A 87 -1.19 7.68 -15.03
N PRO A 88 -1.56 8.76 -15.79
CA PRO A 88 -2.62 8.66 -16.80
C PRO A 88 -2.35 7.60 -17.86
N SER A 89 -1.09 7.31 -18.16
CA SER A 89 -0.70 6.30 -19.15
C SER A 89 -1.02 4.87 -18.70
N ARG A 90 -1.40 4.69 -17.44
CA ARG A 90 -1.68 3.39 -16.82
C ARG A 90 -3.11 3.31 -16.32
N ALA A 91 -4.06 3.81 -17.10
CA ALA A 91 -5.49 3.72 -16.77
C ALA A 91 -5.86 2.25 -16.52
N GLY A 92 -6.56 1.97 -15.47
CA GLY A 92 -6.89 0.60 -15.05
C GLY A 92 -5.97 0.05 -13.96
N ALA A 93 -4.79 0.62 -13.78
CA ALA A 93 -3.88 0.20 -12.71
C ALA A 93 -4.48 0.46 -11.33
N SER A 94 -5.29 1.51 -11.17
CA SER A 94 -5.97 1.81 -9.91
C SER A 94 -6.88 0.67 -9.48
N ARG A 95 -7.59 0.04 -10.42
CA ARG A 95 -8.46 -1.11 -10.11
C ARG A 95 -7.62 -2.28 -9.61
N SER A 96 -6.51 -2.58 -10.28
CA SER A 96 -5.64 -3.69 -9.88
C SER A 96 -5.03 -3.48 -8.50
N LEU A 97 -4.59 -2.25 -8.21
CA LEU A 97 -4.03 -1.90 -6.91
C LEU A 97 -5.10 -1.94 -5.81
N SER A 98 -6.28 -1.40 -6.08
CA SER A 98 -7.39 -1.44 -5.12
C SER A 98 -7.81 -2.87 -4.82
N ARG A 99 -7.82 -3.73 -5.84
CA ARG A 99 -8.15 -5.15 -5.66
C ARG A 99 -7.14 -5.83 -4.75
N ALA A 100 -5.86 -5.50 -4.84
CA ALA A 100 -4.84 -6.05 -3.95
C ALA A 100 -5.14 -5.70 -2.49
N VAL A 101 -5.54 -4.46 -2.21
CA VAL A 101 -5.92 -4.06 -0.85
C VAL A 101 -7.16 -4.83 -0.38
N LEU A 102 -8.17 -4.94 -1.24
CA LEU A 102 -9.46 -5.56 -0.87
C LEU A 102 -9.36 -7.06 -0.68
N LYS A 103 -8.43 -7.74 -1.35
CA LYS A 103 -8.36 -9.20 -1.35
C LYS A 103 -7.32 -9.76 -0.38
N GLN A 104 -6.87 -8.99 0.58
CA GLN A 104 -5.92 -9.49 1.56
C GLN A 104 -6.56 -10.57 2.44
N PRO A 105 -5.85 -11.69 2.67
CA PRO A 105 -6.37 -12.74 3.56
C PRO A 105 -6.36 -12.27 5.01
N GLY A 106 -7.28 -12.80 5.81
CA GLY A 106 -7.31 -12.54 7.25
C GLY A 106 -7.88 -11.19 7.66
N LEU A 107 -8.41 -10.39 6.71
CA LEU A 107 -9.04 -9.11 7.04
C LEU A 107 -10.55 -9.27 7.11
N PHE A 108 -11.17 -8.61 8.11
CA PHE A 108 -12.62 -8.52 8.16
C PHE A 108 -13.16 -7.34 7.35
N ALA A 109 -12.33 -6.34 7.09
CA ALA A 109 -12.74 -5.13 6.35
C ALA A 109 -11.56 -4.47 5.66
N ALA A 110 -11.84 -3.83 4.53
CA ALA A 110 -10.93 -2.90 3.88
C ALA A 110 -11.70 -1.59 3.69
N TYR A 111 -11.05 -0.47 3.89
CA TYR A 111 -11.72 0.83 3.88
C TYR A 111 -10.76 1.93 3.41
N THR A 112 -11.30 3.11 3.14
CA THR A 112 -10.49 4.26 2.78
C THR A 112 -11.06 5.51 3.45
N PHE A 113 -10.16 6.41 3.83
CA PHE A 113 -10.53 7.70 4.39
C PHE A 113 -10.62 8.80 3.31
N ASN A 114 -10.04 8.56 2.14
CA ASN A 114 -9.86 9.56 1.10
C ASN A 114 -10.45 9.11 -0.24
N ALA A 115 -11.69 8.64 -0.21
CA ALA A 115 -12.39 8.28 -1.43
C ALA A 115 -12.88 9.56 -2.13
N ASN A 116 -12.27 9.90 -3.24
CA ASN A 116 -12.68 11.01 -4.09
C ASN A 116 -13.22 10.49 -5.41
#